data_17842dba5335a2bcf47b3acfe13fc4db
#
_entry.id   17842dba5335a2bcf47b3acfe13fc4db
#
_cell.length_a   1.000
_cell.length_b   1.000
_cell.length_c   1.000
_cell.angle_alpha   90.00
_cell.angle_beta   90.00
_cell.angle_gamma   90.00
#
_symmetry.space_group_name_H-M   'P 1'
#
loop_
_entity.id
_entity.type
_entity.pdbx_description
1 polymer ?
#
loop_
_entity_poly.entity_id
_entity_poly.type
_entity_poly.pdbx_seq_one_letter_code
_entity_poly.pdbx_strand_id
1 'polypeptide(L)'
;AAYQIGIGVWTFLAFAYDGIETAGLALVARELGGRRHALAQSAAARVLSWSIAVSIALGLATLLGHSVVAGLFSGDPLVVTAAAGALVWVGIGQPVAGPAFALDGVLVGAGDLRFLAKAMLGVAATFALGAALTLATGAGLWALWATLTAAMTVRTALMSGRFRSGRWVNPDLITTS
;
A
#
# COMPACT_ATOMS: atom_id res chain seq x y z
N ALA A 1 -2.47 -23.27 -5.00
CA ALA A 1 -3.82 -22.91 -4.55
C ALA A 1 -3.78 -21.83 -3.43
N ALA A 2 -3.18 -22.09 -2.26
CA ALA A 2 -3.19 -21.16 -1.11
C ALA A 2 -2.64 -19.75 -1.43
N TYR A 3 -1.55 -19.66 -2.20
CA TYR A 3 -1.01 -18.37 -2.66
C TYR A 3 -2.03 -17.58 -3.49
N GLN A 4 -2.76 -18.25 -4.38
CA GLN A 4 -3.77 -17.63 -5.23
C GLN A 4 -4.93 -17.03 -4.42
N ILE A 5 -5.32 -17.71 -3.33
CA ILE A 5 -6.33 -17.18 -2.41
C ILE A 5 -5.82 -15.92 -1.72
N GLY A 6 -4.61 -15.97 -1.17
CA GLY A 6 -4.01 -14.80 -0.51
C GLY A 6 -3.85 -13.58 -1.42
N ILE A 7 -3.30 -13.79 -2.63
CA ILE A 7 -3.10 -12.68 -3.59
C ILE A 7 -4.45 -12.17 -4.15
N GLY A 8 -5.43 -13.04 -4.33
CA GLY A 8 -6.78 -12.65 -4.76
C GLY A 8 -7.46 -11.73 -3.75
N VAL A 9 -7.41 -12.09 -2.46
CA VAL A 9 -7.95 -11.25 -1.38
C VAL A 9 -7.17 -9.95 -1.26
N TRP A 10 -5.83 -9.99 -1.32
CA TRP A 10 -5.01 -8.79 -1.29
C TRP A 10 -5.36 -7.83 -2.44
N THR A 11 -5.51 -8.35 -3.66
CA THR A 11 -5.88 -7.55 -4.84
C THR A 11 -7.29 -6.95 -4.69
N PHE A 12 -8.23 -7.72 -4.16
CA PHE A 12 -9.59 -7.22 -3.89
C PHE A 12 -9.56 -6.04 -2.90
N LEU A 13 -8.77 -6.15 -1.83
CA LEU A 13 -8.61 -5.08 -0.86
C LEU A 13 -7.88 -3.85 -1.46
N ALA A 14 -6.94 -4.08 -2.38
CA ALA A 14 -6.23 -3.01 -3.08
C ALA A 14 -7.20 -2.13 -3.90
N PHE A 15 -8.23 -2.70 -4.53
CA PHE A 15 -9.25 -1.92 -5.25
C PHE A 15 -9.99 -0.92 -4.35
N ALA A 16 -10.16 -1.22 -3.05
CA ALA A 16 -10.74 -0.26 -2.12
C ALA A 16 -9.82 0.95 -1.91
N TYR A 17 -8.50 0.73 -1.94
CA TYR A 17 -7.51 1.80 -1.82
C TYR A 17 -7.35 2.62 -3.10
N ASP A 18 -7.53 2.02 -4.28
CA ASP A 18 -7.49 2.73 -5.58
C ASP A 18 -8.52 3.87 -5.62
N GLY A 19 -9.69 3.68 -5.00
CA GLY A 19 -10.68 4.75 -4.85
C GLY A 19 -10.18 5.91 -3.99
N ILE A 20 -9.47 5.62 -2.90
CA ILE A 20 -8.88 6.63 -2.01
C ILE A 20 -7.71 7.33 -2.69
N GLU A 21 -6.87 6.58 -3.38
CA GLU A 21 -5.74 7.08 -4.18
C GLU A 21 -6.24 8.06 -5.26
N THR A 22 -7.23 7.67 -6.03
CA THR A 22 -7.83 8.50 -7.09
C THR A 22 -8.45 9.78 -6.52
N ALA A 23 -9.14 9.68 -5.39
CA ALA A 23 -9.67 10.86 -4.70
C ALA A 23 -8.56 11.80 -4.23
N GLY A 24 -7.48 11.25 -3.65
CA GLY A 24 -6.31 12.00 -3.22
C GLY A 24 -5.64 12.74 -4.37
N LEU A 25 -5.41 12.04 -5.48
CA LEU A 25 -4.87 12.59 -6.71
C LEU A 25 -5.72 13.78 -7.21
N ALA A 26 -7.02 13.58 -7.38
CA ALA A 26 -7.92 14.59 -7.94
C ALA A 26 -8.02 15.84 -7.03
N LEU A 27 -8.15 15.64 -5.72
CA LEU A 27 -8.26 16.73 -4.75
C LEU A 27 -6.97 17.55 -4.68
N VAL A 28 -5.81 16.90 -4.59
CA VAL A 28 -4.52 17.58 -4.49
C VAL A 28 -4.20 18.32 -5.79
N ALA A 29 -4.36 17.66 -6.94
CA ALA A 29 -4.11 18.29 -8.25
C ALA A 29 -4.98 19.54 -8.46
N ARG A 30 -6.28 19.46 -8.08
CA ARG A 30 -7.20 20.60 -8.18
C ARG A 30 -6.76 21.78 -7.30
N GLU A 31 -6.40 21.52 -6.04
CA GLU A 31 -6.05 22.58 -5.11
C GLU A 31 -4.68 23.21 -5.46
N LEU A 32 -3.70 22.42 -5.89
CA LEU A 32 -2.40 22.93 -6.34
C LEU A 32 -2.51 23.68 -7.67
N GLY A 33 -3.30 23.20 -8.63
CA GLY A 33 -3.59 23.91 -9.88
C GLY A 33 -4.24 25.28 -9.64
N GLY A 34 -5.06 25.39 -8.60
CA GLY A 34 -5.63 26.66 -8.12
C GLY A 34 -4.70 27.48 -7.23
N ARG A 35 -3.43 27.08 -7.05
CA ARG A 35 -2.44 27.72 -6.17
C ARG A 35 -2.87 27.80 -4.68
N ARG A 36 -3.75 26.91 -4.25
CA ARG A 36 -4.32 26.85 -2.90
C ARG A 36 -3.55 25.83 -2.03
N HIS A 37 -2.27 26.08 -1.77
CA HIS A 37 -1.36 25.15 -1.10
C HIS A 37 -1.86 24.66 0.27
N ALA A 38 -2.44 25.55 1.10
CA ALA A 38 -2.99 25.18 2.40
C ALA A 38 -4.18 24.22 2.29
N LEU A 39 -5.04 24.40 1.27
CA LEU A 39 -6.16 23.49 1.01
C LEU A 39 -5.66 22.15 0.48
N ALA A 40 -4.63 22.14 -0.36
CA ALA A 40 -4.01 20.89 -0.82
C ALA A 40 -3.45 20.07 0.35
N GLN A 41 -2.75 20.72 1.28
CA GLN A 41 -2.22 20.05 2.49
C GLN A 41 -3.34 19.48 3.36
N SER A 42 -4.41 20.25 3.60
CA SER A 42 -5.54 19.80 4.42
C SER A 42 -6.34 18.68 3.75
N ALA A 43 -6.48 18.72 2.42
CA ALA A 43 -7.10 17.65 1.65
C ALA A 43 -6.26 16.36 1.73
N ALA A 44 -4.97 16.46 1.51
CA ALA A 44 -4.05 15.33 1.59
C ALA A 44 -4.03 14.69 2.99
N ALA A 45 -4.02 15.51 4.05
CA ALA A 45 -4.09 15.01 5.43
C ALA A 45 -5.39 14.27 5.71
N ARG A 46 -6.53 14.74 5.19
CA ARG A 46 -7.82 14.05 5.30
C ARG A 46 -7.85 12.72 4.55
N VAL A 47 -7.37 12.70 3.32
CA VAL A 47 -7.26 11.46 2.53
C VAL A 47 -6.42 10.44 3.25
N LEU A 48 -5.27 10.85 3.79
CA LEU A 48 -4.39 9.97 4.58
C LEU A 48 -5.09 9.43 5.84
N SER A 49 -5.81 10.29 6.59
CA SER A 49 -6.55 9.87 7.80
C SER A 49 -7.63 8.84 7.48
N TRP A 50 -8.39 9.07 6.42
CA TRP A 50 -9.41 8.11 5.95
C TRP A 50 -8.78 6.81 5.50
N SER A 51 -7.66 6.87 4.78
CA SER A 51 -6.95 5.67 4.35
C SER A 51 -6.45 4.83 5.52
N ILE A 52 -5.91 5.48 6.57
CA ILE A 52 -5.49 4.80 7.80
C ILE A 52 -6.69 4.12 8.47
N ALA A 53 -7.81 4.82 8.63
CA ALA A 53 -9.00 4.26 9.27
C ALA A 53 -9.55 3.06 8.49
N VAL A 54 -9.70 3.20 7.17
CA VAL A 54 -10.18 2.13 6.29
C VAL A 54 -9.22 0.93 6.30
N SER A 55 -7.91 1.18 6.24
CA SER A 55 -6.92 0.09 6.21
C SER A 55 -6.85 -0.69 7.54
N ILE A 56 -7.01 -0.02 8.67
CA ILE A 56 -7.13 -0.69 9.97
C ILE A 56 -8.40 -1.53 10.00
N ALA A 57 -9.55 -0.98 9.57
CA ALA A 57 -10.81 -1.72 9.55
C ALA A 57 -10.74 -2.96 8.64
N LEU A 58 -10.20 -2.82 7.42
CA LEU A 58 -10.02 -3.92 6.48
C LEU A 58 -9.00 -4.96 7.00
N GLY A 59 -7.93 -4.50 7.63
CA GLY A 59 -6.95 -5.37 8.28
C GLY A 59 -7.57 -6.21 9.39
N LEU A 60 -8.33 -5.59 10.28
CA LEU A 60 -9.05 -6.27 11.36
C LEU A 60 -10.10 -7.24 10.81
N ALA A 61 -10.89 -6.83 9.81
CA ALA A 61 -11.87 -7.70 9.18
C ALA A 61 -11.21 -8.94 8.55
N THR A 62 -10.06 -8.75 7.88
CA THR A 62 -9.28 -9.86 7.29
C THR A 62 -8.72 -10.77 8.38
N LEU A 63 -8.16 -10.22 9.46
CA LEU A 63 -7.62 -10.99 10.58
C LEU A 63 -8.70 -11.78 11.34
N LEU A 64 -9.88 -11.21 11.52
CA LEU A 64 -10.99 -11.91 12.18
C LEU A 64 -11.65 -12.94 11.26
N GLY A 65 -11.69 -12.68 9.95
CA GLY A 65 -12.35 -13.52 8.95
C GLY A 65 -11.44 -14.53 8.25
N HIS A 66 -10.12 -14.54 8.48
CA HIS A 66 -9.14 -15.28 7.68
C HIS A 66 -9.49 -16.76 7.45
N SER A 67 -9.93 -17.47 8.49
CA SER A 67 -10.27 -18.88 8.39
C SER A 67 -11.57 -19.13 7.61
N VAL A 68 -12.58 -18.27 7.84
CA VAL A 68 -13.86 -18.33 7.13
C VAL A 68 -13.64 -18.05 5.63
N VAL A 69 -12.92 -16.99 5.32
CA VAL A 69 -12.59 -16.61 3.94
C VAL A 69 -11.81 -17.72 3.25
N ALA A 70 -10.79 -18.31 3.89
CA ALA A 70 -10.04 -19.42 3.32
C ALA A 70 -10.93 -20.63 3.01
N GLY A 71 -11.87 -20.96 3.91
CA GLY A 71 -12.82 -22.07 3.74
C GLY A 71 -13.85 -21.87 2.61
N LEU A 72 -14.14 -20.61 2.24
CA LEU A 72 -15.03 -20.33 1.08
C LEU A 72 -14.39 -20.66 -0.27
N PHE A 73 -13.05 -20.69 -0.35
CA PHE A 73 -12.31 -20.91 -1.60
C PHE A 73 -11.84 -22.36 -1.79
N SER A 74 -11.81 -23.19 -0.75
CA SER A 74 -11.34 -24.58 -0.85
C SER A 74 -11.96 -25.46 0.22
N GLY A 75 -12.26 -26.70 -0.16
CA GLY A 75 -12.66 -27.77 0.76
C GLY A 75 -11.49 -28.63 1.26
N ASP A 76 -10.27 -28.43 0.73
CA ASP A 76 -9.09 -29.18 1.16
C ASP A 76 -8.50 -28.55 2.44
N PRO A 77 -8.43 -29.30 3.56
CA PRO A 77 -7.93 -28.78 4.83
C PRO A 77 -6.50 -28.23 4.78
N LEU A 78 -5.63 -28.82 3.95
CA LEU A 78 -4.24 -28.36 3.80
C LEU A 78 -4.18 -27.01 3.08
N VAL A 79 -5.00 -26.86 2.03
CA VAL A 79 -5.10 -25.59 1.29
C VAL A 79 -5.71 -24.51 2.16
N VAL A 80 -6.78 -24.84 2.92
CA VAL A 80 -7.46 -23.90 3.84
C VAL A 80 -6.49 -23.41 4.92
N THR A 81 -5.74 -24.31 5.55
CA THR A 81 -4.76 -23.94 6.59
C THR A 81 -3.67 -23.01 6.04
N ALA A 82 -3.11 -23.36 4.89
CA ALA A 82 -2.07 -22.55 4.27
C ALA A 82 -2.61 -21.18 3.79
N ALA A 83 -3.84 -21.15 3.24
CA ALA A 83 -4.49 -19.91 2.82
C ALA A 83 -4.86 -19.02 4.01
N ALA A 84 -5.42 -19.59 5.09
CA ALA A 84 -5.74 -18.87 6.31
C ALA A 84 -4.50 -18.15 6.87
N GLY A 85 -3.39 -18.84 6.90
CA GLY A 85 -2.15 -18.25 7.30
C GLY A 85 -1.65 -17.13 6.35
N ALA A 86 -1.77 -17.28 5.02
CA ALA A 86 -1.46 -16.19 4.08
C ALA A 86 -2.35 -14.97 4.32
N LEU A 87 -3.64 -15.17 4.63
CA LEU A 87 -4.58 -14.10 4.96
C LEU A 87 -4.25 -13.36 6.27
N VAL A 88 -3.61 -14.02 7.23
CA VAL A 88 -3.08 -13.34 8.42
C VAL A 88 -2.04 -12.30 8.01
N TRP A 89 -1.10 -12.64 7.12
CA TRP A 89 -0.12 -11.69 6.60
C TRP A 89 -0.76 -10.57 5.79
N VAL A 90 -1.77 -10.91 4.97
CA VAL A 90 -2.56 -9.90 4.24
C VAL A 90 -3.19 -8.92 5.23
N GLY A 91 -3.83 -9.39 6.30
CA GLY A 91 -4.47 -8.55 7.32
C GLY A 91 -3.47 -7.64 8.06
N ILE A 92 -2.32 -8.20 8.48
CA ILE A 92 -1.24 -7.44 9.14
C ILE A 92 -0.68 -6.35 8.21
N GLY A 93 -0.61 -6.62 6.91
CA GLY A 93 -0.09 -5.68 5.92
C GLY A 93 -1.03 -4.50 5.60
N GLN A 94 -2.34 -4.60 5.90
CA GLN A 94 -3.31 -3.56 5.50
C GLN A 94 -3.02 -2.18 6.11
N PRO A 95 -2.73 -2.03 7.43
CA PRO A 95 -2.44 -0.72 8.02
C PRO A 95 -1.25 0.00 7.39
N VAL A 96 -0.39 -0.74 6.69
CA VAL A 96 0.76 -0.19 5.97
C VAL A 96 0.40 0.07 4.50
N ALA A 97 -0.37 -0.82 3.88
CA ALA A 97 -0.75 -0.70 2.47
C ALA A 97 -1.64 0.53 2.23
N GLY A 98 -2.69 0.73 3.03
CA GLY A 98 -3.61 1.85 2.83
C GLY A 98 -2.92 3.21 2.76
N PRO A 99 -2.12 3.62 3.75
CA PRO A 99 -1.37 4.87 3.67
C PRO A 99 -0.44 4.97 2.47
N ALA A 100 0.15 3.86 1.99
CA ALA A 100 0.97 3.87 0.79
C ALA A 100 0.16 4.31 -0.44
N PHE A 101 -1.01 3.71 -0.68
CA PHE A 101 -1.90 4.08 -1.78
C PHE A 101 -2.37 5.54 -1.69
N ALA A 102 -2.79 5.99 -0.50
CA ALA A 102 -3.18 7.38 -0.30
C ALA A 102 -2.06 8.37 -0.63
N LEU A 103 -0.84 8.08 -0.18
CA LEU A 103 0.33 8.91 -0.43
C LEU A 103 0.77 8.87 -1.90
N ASP A 104 0.58 7.77 -2.61
CA ASP A 104 0.77 7.72 -4.06
C ASP A 104 -0.15 8.72 -4.75
N GLY A 105 -1.45 8.66 -4.48
CA GLY A 105 -2.41 9.59 -5.05
C GLY A 105 -2.06 11.05 -4.76
N VAL A 106 -1.66 11.37 -3.52
CA VAL A 106 -1.22 12.70 -3.12
C VAL A 106 0.01 13.15 -3.91
N LEU A 107 1.03 12.31 -4.01
CA LEU A 107 2.29 12.66 -4.69
C LEU A 107 2.12 12.72 -6.21
N VAL A 108 1.31 11.84 -6.80
CA VAL A 108 0.95 11.91 -8.23
C VAL A 108 0.15 13.18 -8.52
N GLY A 109 -0.84 13.51 -7.68
CA GLY A 109 -1.63 14.73 -7.79
C GLY A 109 -0.80 16.01 -7.63
N ALA A 110 0.29 15.93 -6.89
CA ALA A 110 1.27 17.01 -6.74
C ALA A 110 2.30 17.08 -7.89
N GLY A 111 2.33 16.11 -8.80
CA GLY A 111 3.33 16.04 -9.87
C GLY A 111 4.73 15.61 -9.41
N ASP A 112 4.89 15.07 -8.18
CA ASP A 112 6.20 14.68 -7.62
C ASP A 112 6.67 13.30 -8.13
N LEU A 113 6.53 13.11 -9.44
CA LEU A 113 6.78 11.83 -10.12
C LEU A 113 8.24 11.39 -10.05
N ARG A 114 9.19 12.35 -10.04
CA ARG A 114 10.62 12.02 -9.93
C ARG A 114 10.97 11.37 -8.58
N PHE A 115 10.37 11.88 -7.51
CA PHE A 115 10.53 11.27 -6.19
C PHE A 115 9.88 9.88 -6.18
N LEU A 116 8.66 9.76 -6.69
CA LEU A 116 7.95 8.48 -6.76
C LEU A 116 8.78 7.43 -7.50
N ALA A 117 9.31 7.76 -8.68
CA ALA A 117 10.13 6.84 -9.46
C ALA A 117 11.34 6.33 -8.67
N LYS A 118 12.06 7.23 -7.97
CA LYS A 118 13.21 6.85 -7.12
C LYS A 118 12.79 6.00 -5.93
N ALA A 119 11.68 6.34 -5.28
CA ALA A 119 11.15 5.57 -4.16
C ALA A 119 10.76 4.16 -4.61
N MET A 120 10.11 4.02 -5.77
CA MET A 120 9.74 2.71 -6.33
C MET A 120 10.95 1.83 -6.66
N LEU A 121 12.08 2.41 -7.11
CA LEU A 121 13.32 1.65 -7.27
C LEU A 121 13.81 1.07 -5.94
N GLY A 122 13.75 1.84 -4.85
CA GLY A 122 14.10 1.37 -3.50
C GLY A 122 13.17 0.25 -3.02
N VAL A 123 11.86 0.39 -3.27
CA VAL A 123 10.85 -0.64 -2.94
C VAL A 123 11.08 -1.91 -3.75
N ALA A 124 11.33 -1.78 -5.06
CA ALA A 124 11.62 -2.91 -5.93
C ALA A 124 12.91 -3.65 -5.50
N ALA A 125 13.96 -2.91 -5.14
CA ALA A 125 15.20 -3.49 -4.62
C ALA A 125 14.95 -4.25 -3.30
N THR A 126 14.18 -3.69 -2.38
CA THR A 126 13.79 -4.36 -1.12
C THR A 126 13.06 -5.67 -1.39
N PHE A 127 12.08 -5.65 -2.29
CA PHE A 127 11.34 -6.85 -2.66
C PHE A 127 12.24 -7.90 -3.35
N ALA A 128 13.07 -7.48 -4.30
CA ALA A 128 13.97 -8.37 -5.03
C ALA A 128 14.98 -9.04 -4.09
N LEU A 129 15.59 -8.29 -3.17
CA LEU A 129 16.52 -8.83 -2.18
C LEU A 129 15.82 -9.82 -1.24
N GLY A 130 14.65 -9.49 -0.72
CA GLY A 130 13.89 -10.37 0.16
C GLY A 130 13.43 -11.64 -0.56
N ALA A 131 13.00 -11.54 -1.81
CA ALA A 131 12.62 -12.70 -2.63
C ALA A 131 13.84 -13.59 -2.91
N ALA A 132 15.01 -13.01 -3.25
CA ALA A 132 16.23 -13.74 -3.46
C ALA A 132 16.69 -14.49 -2.18
N LEU A 133 16.62 -13.84 -1.02
CA LEU A 133 16.91 -14.47 0.27
C LEU A 133 15.93 -15.61 0.58
N THR A 134 14.63 -15.41 0.32
CA THR A 134 13.61 -16.46 0.50
C THR A 134 13.92 -17.69 -0.36
N LEU A 135 14.31 -17.48 -1.61
CA LEU A 135 14.71 -18.58 -2.52
C LEU A 135 16.00 -19.26 -2.05
N ALA A 136 17.02 -18.48 -1.66
CA ALA A 136 18.30 -19.01 -1.24
C ALA A 136 18.24 -19.84 0.08
N THR A 137 17.33 -19.45 0.98
CA THR A 137 17.15 -20.13 2.28
C THR A 137 16.08 -21.22 2.27
N GLY A 138 15.27 -21.33 1.21
CA GLY A 138 14.15 -22.25 1.17
C GLY A 138 13.06 -21.93 2.21
N ALA A 139 12.96 -20.69 2.70
CA ALA A 139 12.10 -20.29 3.82
C ALA A 139 10.59 -20.30 3.50
N GLY A 140 10.22 -20.63 2.26
CA GLY A 140 8.84 -20.92 1.88
C GLY A 140 7.93 -19.68 1.77
N LEU A 141 6.62 -19.95 1.68
CA LEU A 141 5.59 -18.95 1.36
C LEU A 141 5.50 -17.81 2.40
N TRP A 142 5.72 -18.11 3.66
CA TRP A 142 5.66 -17.12 4.75
C TRP A 142 6.70 -16.01 4.62
N ALA A 143 7.93 -16.36 4.26
CA ALA A 143 8.99 -15.40 4.05
C ALA A 143 8.69 -14.48 2.85
N LEU A 144 8.01 -14.99 1.83
CA LEU A 144 7.57 -14.17 0.70
C LEU A 144 6.53 -13.14 1.11
N TRP A 145 5.55 -13.51 1.94
CA TRP A 145 4.57 -12.57 2.49
C TRP A 145 5.21 -11.54 3.42
N ALA A 146 6.16 -11.97 4.26
CA ALA A 146 6.94 -11.05 5.09
C ALA A 146 7.73 -10.06 4.23
N THR A 147 8.33 -10.52 3.14
CA THR A 147 9.06 -9.69 2.17
C THR A 147 8.13 -8.64 1.52
N LEU A 148 6.93 -9.03 1.13
CA LEU A 148 5.93 -8.11 0.57
C LEU A 148 5.54 -7.04 1.59
N THR A 149 5.28 -7.44 2.84
CA THR A 149 4.95 -6.52 3.93
C THR A 149 6.11 -5.56 4.22
N ALA A 150 7.36 -6.05 4.21
CA ALA A 150 8.54 -5.22 4.37
C ALA A 150 8.69 -4.19 3.23
N ALA A 151 8.49 -4.60 1.98
CA ALA A 151 8.53 -3.70 0.82
C ALA A 151 7.44 -2.62 0.93
N MET A 152 6.21 -2.97 1.34
CA MET A 152 5.15 -2.00 1.58
C MET A 152 5.48 -1.05 2.74
N THR A 153 6.15 -1.54 3.78
CA THR A 153 6.60 -0.72 4.91
C THR A 153 7.63 0.32 4.45
N VAL A 154 8.61 -0.10 3.65
CA VAL A 154 9.60 0.81 3.06
C VAL A 154 8.92 1.85 2.17
N ARG A 155 7.97 1.43 1.32
CA ARG A 155 7.17 2.33 0.48
C ARG A 155 6.48 3.40 1.32
N THR A 156 5.71 2.99 2.33
CA THR A 156 4.99 3.91 3.21
C THR A 156 5.92 4.83 3.98
N ALA A 157 7.06 4.33 4.46
CA ALA A 157 8.06 5.14 5.18
C ALA A 157 8.67 6.23 4.29
N LEU A 158 9.10 5.88 3.06
CA LEU A 158 9.67 6.83 2.10
C LEU A 158 8.67 7.93 1.74
N MET A 159 7.44 7.55 1.42
CA MET A 159 6.38 8.48 1.05
C MET A 159 5.93 9.35 2.22
N SER A 160 5.82 8.78 3.42
CA SER A 160 5.51 9.54 4.64
C SER A 160 6.60 10.56 4.96
N GLY A 161 7.87 10.22 4.76
CA GLY A 161 8.99 11.14 4.88
C GLY A 161 8.88 12.32 3.90
N ARG A 162 8.55 12.02 2.62
CA ARG A 162 8.33 13.05 1.61
C ARG A 162 7.13 13.94 1.95
N PHE A 163 6.03 13.33 2.37
CA PHE A 163 4.81 14.04 2.78
C PHE A 163 5.08 15.01 3.94
N ARG A 164 5.72 14.53 5.01
CA ARG A 164 6.06 15.34 6.20
C ARG A 164 7.04 16.47 5.89
N SER A 165 7.93 16.30 4.92
CA SER A 165 8.88 17.36 4.53
C SER A 165 8.21 18.56 3.87
N GLY A 166 6.95 18.45 3.43
CA GLY A 166 6.23 19.51 2.70
C GLY A 166 6.75 19.81 1.30
N ARG A 167 7.83 19.14 0.86
CA ARG A 167 8.49 19.45 -0.43
C ARG A 167 7.61 19.14 -1.64
N TRP A 168 6.61 18.28 -1.51
CA TRP A 168 5.66 17.92 -2.55
C TRP A 168 4.70 19.05 -2.92
N VAL A 169 4.56 20.07 -2.07
CA VAL A 169 3.70 21.26 -2.30
C VAL A 169 4.43 22.35 -3.09
N ASN A 170 5.72 22.17 -3.39
CA ASN A 170 6.54 23.22 -3.98
C ASN A 170 6.26 23.37 -5.49
N PRO A 171 5.86 24.58 -5.98
CA PRO A 171 5.56 24.82 -7.39
C PRO A 171 6.74 24.61 -8.34
N ASP A 172 7.98 24.65 -7.85
CA ASP A 172 9.18 24.45 -8.67
C ASP A 172 9.34 23.01 -9.19
N LEU A 173 8.61 22.03 -8.60
CA LEU A 173 8.59 20.65 -9.09
C LEU A 173 7.73 20.46 -10.34
N ILE A 174 6.80 21.38 -10.60
CA ILE A 174 5.85 21.33 -11.71
C ILE A 174 6.45 21.99 -12.97
N THR A 175 7.39 22.92 -12.81
CA THR A 175 7.92 23.76 -13.90
C THR A 175 9.20 23.21 -14.56
N THR A 176 9.76 22.11 -14.07
CA THR A 176 11.01 21.50 -14.60
C THR A 176 10.79 20.17 -15.31
N SER A 177 9.59 19.93 -15.84
CA SER A 177 9.28 18.78 -16.71
C SER A 177 9.44 19.10 -18.17
#